data_137c6805f3e539e098d4fd15b94ba2db
#
_entry.id   137c6805f3e539e098d4fd15b94ba2db
#
_cell.length_a   1.000
_cell.length_b   1.000
_cell.length_c   1.000
_cell.angle_alpha   90.00
_cell.angle_beta   90.00
_cell.angle_gamma   90.00
#
_symmetry.space_group_name_H-M   'P 1'
#
loop_
_entity.id
_entity.type
_entity.pdbx_description
1 polymer ?
#
loop_
_entity_poly.entity_id
_entity_poly.type
_entity_poly.pdbx_seq_one_letter_code
_entity_poly.pdbx_strand_id
1 'polypeptide(L)'
;MGAQVIAAAAGKVTTVSYNSARGYFIVVDHGSGYVTLYQHLSRQDVKGGDMVKAGQQIGAVGETGISTAPHLHFEVHVNGTPVDPDGKSLSGFFVSWASFQKRKR
;
A
#
# COMPACT_ATOMS: atom_id res chain seq x y z
N MET A 1 -8.43 13.58 -1.80
CA MET A 1 -7.29 13.44 -2.75
C MET A 1 -6.07 14.09 -2.16
N GLY A 2 -4.91 13.51 -2.35
CA GLY A 2 -3.66 14.08 -1.86
C GLY A 2 -3.30 13.71 -0.44
N ALA A 3 -4.13 12.95 0.27
CA ALA A 3 -3.77 12.48 1.59
C ALA A 3 -2.54 11.57 1.48
N GLN A 4 -1.68 11.64 2.47
CA GLN A 4 -0.43 10.90 2.52
C GLN A 4 -0.69 9.39 2.58
N VAL A 5 0.03 8.64 1.76
CA VAL A 5 0.03 7.18 1.81
C VAL A 5 1.37 6.73 2.39
N ILE A 6 1.32 5.88 3.39
CA ILE A 6 2.51 5.45 4.12
C ILE A 6 2.66 3.94 4.03
N ALA A 7 3.90 3.48 4.07
CA ALA A 7 4.19 2.04 4.03
C ALA A 7 3.68 1.36 5.29
N ALA A 8 2.98 0.25 5.11
CA ALA A 8 2.39 -0.50 6.23
C ALA A 8 3.46 -1.08 7.15
N ALA A 9 4.59 -1.46 6.59
CA ALA A 9 5.72 -2.03 7.31
C ALA A 9 6.98 -1.83 6.48
N ALA A 10 8.12 -2.10 7.10
CA ALA A 10 9.40 -2.03 6.39
C ALA A 10 9.44 -3.07 5.25
N GLY A 11 10.08 -2.73 4.16
CA GLY A 11 10.20 -3.64 3.05
C GLY A 11 10.90 -3.02 1.86
N LYS A 12 10.88 -3.75 0.74
CA LYS A 12 11.49 -3.32 -0.50
C LYS A 12 10.40 -3.05 -1.53
N VAL A 13 10.46 -1.89 -2.16
CA VAL A 13 9.55 -1.55 -3.26
C VAL A 13 9.94 -2.40 -4.47
N THR A 14 9.04 -3.24 -4.91
CA THR A 14 9.30 -4.12 -6.06
C THR A 14 8.68 -3.59 -7.34
N THR A 15 7.61 -2.81 -7.25
CA THR A 15 6.91 -2.31 -8.42
C THR A 15 6.37 -0.91 -8.14
N VAL A 16 6.59 0.00 -9.09
CA VAL A 16 5.96 1.32 -9.13
C VAL A 16 5.50 1.49 -10.56
N SER A 17 4.19 1.47 -10.77
CA SER A 17 3.69 1.37 -12.13
C SER A 17 2.27 1.92 -12.23
N TYR A 18 1.67 1.68 -13.39
CA TYR A 18 0.29 2.09 -13.70
C TYR A 18 -0.36 1.02 -14.56
N ASN A 19 -1.61 0.73 -14.27
CA ASN A 19 -2.47 0.02 -15.23
C ASN A 19 -3.88 0.57 -15.11
N SER A 20 -4.74 0.21 -16.07
CA SER A 20 -6.07 0.81 -16.15
C SER A 20 -6.97 0.41 -14.98
N ALA A 21 -6.76 -0.75 -14.40
CA ALA A 21 -7.58 -1.21 -13.30
C ALA A 21 -7.15 -0.61 -11.96
N ARG A 22 -5.84 -0.56 -11.71
CA ARG A 22 -5.29 -0.14 -10.42
C ARG A 22 -4.94 1.34 -10.37
N GLY A 23 -4.85 2.00 -11.52
CA GLY A 23 -4.30 3.34 -11.59
C GLY A 23 -2.82 3.32 -11.28
N TYR A 24 -2.29 4.38 -10.72
CA TYR A 24 -0.92 4.38 -10.21
C TYR A 24 -0.87 3.53 -8.95
N PHE A 25 0.06 2.59 -8.90
CA PHE A 25 0.13 1.70 -7.76
C PHE A 25 1.58 1.40 -7.39
N ILE A 26 1.75 0.95 -6.14
CA ILE A 26 3.05 0.58 -5.58
C ILE A 26 2.90 -0.78 -4.92
N VAL A 27 3.91 -1.63 -5.09
CA VAL A 27 3.98 -2.93 -4.44
C VAL A 27 5.21 -2.96 -3.54
N VAL A 28 5.03 -3.34 -2.28
CA VAL A 28 6.11 -3.47 -1.32
C VAL A 28 6.17 -4.91 -0.82
N ASP A 29 7.34 -5.52 -0.92
CA ASP A 29 7.61 -6.86 -0.42
C ASP A 29 8.25 -6.76 0.96
N HIS A 30 7.57 -7.31 1.96
CA HIS A 30 8.01 -7.23 3.35
C HIS A 30 8.80 -8.46 3.79
N GLY A 31 8.96 -9.43 2.89
CA GLY A 31 9.60 -10.69 3.23
C GLY A 31 8.61 -11.70 3.77
N SER A 32 9.05 -12.94 3.91
CA SER A 32 8.24 -14.04 4.45
C SER A 32 6.91 -14.24 3.73
N GLY A 33 6.83 -13.86 2.46
CA GLY A 33 5.63 -14.01 1.66
C GLY A 33 4.60 -12.90 1.81
N TYR A 34 4.88 -11.86 2.61
CA TYR A 34 3.95 -10.75 2.80
C TYR A 34 4.25 -9.63 1.81
N VAL A 35 3.22 -9.21 1.07
CA VAL A 35 3.31 -8.15 0.08
C VAL A 35 2.11 -7.22 0.25
N THR A 36 2.35 -5.91 0.20
CA THR A 36 1.27 -4.93 0.26
C THR A 36 1.20 -4.15 -1.05
N LEU A 37 -0.02 -3.83 -1.46
CA LEU A 37 -0.29 -3.08 -2.68
C LEU A 37 -1.08 -1.83 -2.33
N TYR A 38 -0.66 -0.71 -2.91
CA TYR A 38 -1.28 0.61 -2.68
C TYR A 38 -1.72 1.12 -4.05
N GLN A 39 -3.01 1.29 -4.25
CA GLN A 39 -3.59 1.52 -5.58
C GLN A 39 -4.38 2.82 -5.64
N HIS A 40 -4.69 3.27 -6.86
CA HIS A 40 -5.45 4.49 -7.13
C HIS A 40 -4.77 5.73 -6.57
N LEU A 41 -3.44 5.77 -6.69
CA LEU A 41 -2.65 6.88 -6.17
C LEU A 41 -2.68 8.07 -7.13
N SER A 42 -2.52 9.26 -6.58
CA SER A 42 -2.30 10.47 -7.39
C SER A 42 -0.82 10.74 -7.59
N ARG A 43 0.04 10.18 -6.73
CA ARG A 43 1.48 10.42 -6.78
C ARG A 43 2.21 9.22 -6.21
N GLN A 44 3.39 8.94 -6.78
CA GLN A 44 4.29 7.90 -6.33
C GLN A 44 5.60 8.56 -5.93
N ASP A 45 5.98 8.43 -4.66
CA ASP A 45 7.15 9.11 -4.10
C ASP A 45 8.38 8.20 -3.99
N VAL A 46 8.27 6.95 -4.42
CA VAL A 46 9.35 5.97 -4.38
C VAL A 46 9.47 5.30 -5.74
N LYS A 47 10.52 4.52 -5.92
CA LYS A 47 10.74 3.78 -7.16
C LYS A 47 11.15 2.36 -6.86
N GLY A 48 11.07 1.51 -7.86
CA GLY A 48 11.45 0.10 -7.72
C GLY A 48 12.88 -0.03 -7.22
N GLY A 49 13.06 -0.90 -6.24
CA GLY A 49 14.34 -1.10 -5.59
C GLY A 49 14.53 -0.34 -4.30
N ASP A 50 13.69 0.68 -4.03
CA ASP A 50 13.84 1.46 -2.80
C ASP A 50 13.49 0.62 -1.58
N MET A 51 14.25 0.82 -0.50
CA MET A 51 13.91 0.27 0.79
C MET A 51 13.09 1.30 1.55
N VAL A 52 11.99 0.87 2.16
CA VAL A 52 11.13 1.76 2.93
C VAL A 52 11.00 1.26 4.36
N LYS A 53 10.70 2.17 5.25
CA LYS A 53 10.45 1.86 6.66
C LYS A 53 8.96 1.95 6.93
N ALA A 54 8.50 1.28 7.97
CA ALA A 54 7.13 1.42 8.42
C ALA A 54 6.83 2.90 8.65
N GLY A 55 5.76 3.40 8.08
CA GLY A 55 5.36 4.78 8.24
C GLY A 55 5.98 5.77 7.27
N GLN A 56 6.90 5.34 6.46
CA GLN A 56 7.50 6.22 5.46
C GLN A 56 6.46 6.58 4.40
N GLN A 57 6.39 7.85 4.03
CA GLN A 57 5.51 8.28 2.95
C GLN A 57 5.99 7.70 1.63
N ILE A 58 5.07 7.08 0.89
CA ILE A 58 5.40 6.48 -0.39
C ILE A 58 4.55 7.03 -1.54
N GLY A 59 3.51 7.79 -1.24
CA GLY A 59 2.68 8.37 -2.27
C GLY A 59 1.55 9.21 -1.70
N ALA A 60 0.56 9.49 -2.53
CA ALA A 60 -0.61 10.23 -2.13
C ALA A 60 -1.87 9.61 -2.72
N VAL A 61 -2.96 9.71 -1.98
CA VAL A 61 -4.26 9.19 -2.39
C VAL A 61 -4.77 9.97 -3.59
N GLY A 62 -5.37 9.24 -4.53
CA GLY A 62 -6.00 9.83 -5.70
C GLY A 62 -7.21 9.05 -6.11
N GLU A 63 -7.59 9.21 -7.38
CA GLU A 63 -8.68 8.46 -7.96
C GLU A 63 -8.32 7.95 -9.37
N THR A 64 -7.03 7.63 -9.55
CA THR A 64 -6.56 7.07 -10.81
C THR A 64 -7.01 5.62 -10.95
N GLY A 65 -7.08 5.14 -12.19
CA GLY A 65 -7.59 3.82 -12.48
C GLY A 65 -9.11 3.77 -12.40
N ILE A 66 -9.64 2.60 -12.07
CA ILE A 66 -11.07 2.41 -11.92
C ILE A 66 -11.46 2.81 -10.50
N SER A 67 -11.70 4.09 -10.31
CA SER A 67 -12.06 4.63 -9.00
C SER A 67 -13.03 5.77 -9.21
N THR A 68 -14.08 5.80 -8.41
CA THR A 68 -15.10 6.83 -8.51
C THR A 68 -14.95 7.92 -7.46
N ALA A 69 -14.04 7.77 -6.53
CA ALA A 69 -13.80 8.75 -5.47
C ALA A 69 -12.38 8.63 -4.95
N PRO A 70 -11.79 9.73 -4.47
CA PRO A 70 -10.45 9.68 -3.89
C PRO A 70 -10.43 8.78 -2.66
N HIS A 71 -9.71 7.68 -2.75
CA HIS A 71 -9.51 6.77 -1.62
C HIS A 71 -8.34 5.84 -1.93
N LEU A 72 -7.74 5.33 -0.88
CA LEU A 72 -6.70 4.34 -1.02
C LEU A 72 -7.34 2.96 -1.14
N HIS A 73 -6.98 2.24 -2.18
CA HIS A 73 -7.29 0.83 -2.28
C HIS A 73 -6.06 0.04 -1.85
N PHE A 74 -6.18 -0.63 -0.74
CA PHE A 74 -5.06 -1.34 -0.11
C PHE A 74 -5.32 -2.83 -0.13
N GLU A 75 -4.32 -3.61 -0.60
CA GLU A 75 -4.39 -5.06 -0.59
C GLU A 75 -3.18 -5.63 0.10
N VAL A 76 -3.36 -6.77 0.74
CA VAL A 76 -2.27 -7.56 1.29
C VAL A 76 -2.33 -8.94 0.68
N HIS A 77 -1.18 -9.42 0.26
CA HIS A 77 -1.05 -10.76 -0.29
C HIS A 77 -0.11 -11.55 0.60
N VAL A 78 -0.50 -12.76 0.95
CA VAL A 78 0.33 -13.69 1.70
C VAL A 78 0.60 -14.89 0.83
N ASN A 79 1.86 -15.10 0.46
CA ASN A 79 2.27 -16.17 -0.44
C ASN A 79 1.45 -16.17 -1.75
N GLY A 80 1.23 -14.95 -2.28
CA GLY A 80 0.52 -14.77 -3.54
C GLY A 80 -0.99 -14.76 -3.44
N THR A 81 -1.55 -14.95 -2.26
CA THR A 81 -3.00 -14.99 -2.05
C THR A 81 -3.47 -13.72 -1.37
N PRO A 82 -4.43 -12.99 -1.95
CA PRO A 82 -5.00 -11.82 -1.28
C PRO A 82 -5.69 -12.23 0.02
N VAL A 83 -5.51 -11.41 1.05
CA VAL A 83 -6.15 -11.63 2.34
C VAL A 83 -6.84 -10.36 2.78
N ASP A 84 -7.76 -10.50 3.73
CA ASP A 84 -8.52 -9.38 4.25
C ASP A 84 -7.58 -8.41 4.98
N PRO A 85 -7.54 -7.12 4.57
CA PRO A 85 -6.73 -6.12 5.27
C PRO A 85 -7.12 -5.92 6.73
N ASP A 86 -8.36 -6.20 7.10
CA ASP A 86 -8.79 -6.12 8.50
C ASP A 86 -8.24 -7.27 9.31
N GLY A 87 -7.71 -8.20 8.69
CA GLY A 87 -6.59 -8.96 9.02
C GLY A 87 -6.60 -9.90 10.18
N LYS A 88 -7.61 -10.62 10.34
CA LYS A 88 -7.58 -11.61 11.43
C LYS A 88 -6.51 -12.66 11.20
N SER A 89 -6.24 -13.01 9.96
CA SER A 89 -5.21 -13.99 9.62
C SER A 89 -3.79 -13.43 9.67
N LEU A 90 -3.66 -12.09 9.76
CA LEU A 90 -2.37 -11.44 9.82
C LEU A 90 -2.30 -10.53 11.03
N SER A 91 -2.82 -10.99 12.14
CA SER A 91 -3.17 -10.15 13.26
C SER A 91 -2.10 -9.13 13.67
N GLY A 92 -0.86 -9.51 13.84
CA GLY A 92 0.17 -8.56 14.25
C GLY A 92 0.46 -7.50 13.19
N PHE A 93 0.50 -7.92 11.95
CA PHE A 93 0.87 -7.06 10.83
C PHE A 93 -0.20 -6.01 10.56
N PHE A 94 -1.43 -6.44 10.48
CA PHE A 94 -2.52 -5.54 10.12
C PHE A 94 -3.00 -4.63 11.21
N VAL A 95 -2.96 -5.10 12.43
CA VAL A 95 -3.27 -4.24 13.55
C VAL A 95 -2.35 -3.03 13.53
N SER A 96 -1.06 -3.27 13.27
CA SER A 96 -0.09 -2.19 13.17
C SER A 96 -0.45 -1.22 12.05
N TRP A 97 -0.82 -1.75 10.87
CA TRP A 97 -1.17 -0.90 9.75
C TRP A 97 -2.41 -0.07 10.03
N ALA A 98 -3.46 -0.69 10.54
CA ALA A 98 -4.71 0.01 10.83
C ALA A 98 -4.52 1.13 11.84
N SER A 99 -3.79 0.85 12.91
CA SER A 99 -3.47 1.87 13.91
C SER A 99 -2.70 3.02 13.31
N PHE A 100 -1.76 2.71 12.46
CA PHE A 100 -0.91 3.69 11.84
C PHE A 100 -1.69 4.61 10.91
N GLN A 101 -2.57 4.06 10.08
CA GLN A 101 -3.38 4.85 9.18
C GLN A 101 -4.30 5.80 9.96
N LYS A 102 -4.87 5.35 11.03
CA LYS A 102 -5.72 6.20 11.86
C LYS A 102 -4.95 7.40 12.43
N ARG A 103 -3.71 7.17 12.85
CA ARG A 103 -2.91 8.26 13.41
C ARG A 103 -2.47 9.27 12.37
N LYS A 104 -2.46 8.91 11.11
CA LYS A 104 -1.99 9.79 10.02
C LYS A 104 -3.08 10.66 9.43
N ARG A 105 -4.28 10.50 9.86
CA ARG A 105 -5.38 11.28 9.34
C ARG A 105 -5.44 12.68 9.87
#